data_93c84c9affd9531e3a513ddf45da77c5
#
_entry.id   93c84c9affd9531e3a513ddf45da77c5
#
_cell.length_a   1.000
_cell.length_b   1.000
_cell.length_c   1.000
_cell.angle_alpha   90.00
_cell.angle_beta   90.00
_cell.angle_gamma   90.00
#
_symmetry.space_group_name_H-M   'P 1'
#
loop_
_entity.id
_entity.type
_entity.pdbx_description
1 polymer ?
#
loop_
_entity_poly.entity_id
_entity_poly.type
_entity_poly.pdbx_seq_one_letter_code
_entity_poly.pdbx_strand_id
1 'polypeptide(L)'
;MKAALLSDRGVLKVAGDDARSFLHGLVSADVLNLSAGEARFCALLSPQGKIIADFIIVEAPAQDGGGFFLDVPRAVAKPLLDKLNLYKLRSRLLAEDSSDTLGVLAAWDGAPATAFALSYADPRLPALGLRAILPPNRAADAAAALGAVLVDASEYESHRIALGIPHGGVDFHYGDAFPHEADMDQLGGVDFTKGCYVGQEVVSRMEHRGSARTRTVPVRYDGAAPPAGAVIMAGGRQIGSGFRRRRPRAPAVAP
;
A
#
# COMPACT_ATOMS: atom_id res chain seq x y z
N MET A 1 8.93 12.44 -16.04
CA MET A 1 8.09 11.55 -15.23
C MET A 1 8.26 10.11 -15.70
N LYS A 2 8.24 9.14 -14.81
CA LYS A 2 8.24 7.69 -15.11
C LYS A 2 6.90 7.10 -14.70
N ALA A 3 6.48 6.01 -15.35
CA ALA A 3 5.31 5.22 -14.95
C ALA A 3 5.64 3.73 -15.04
N ALA A 4 5.02 2.91 -14.17
CA ALA A 4 5.17 1.47 -14.20
C ALA A 4 3.86 0.77 -13.83
N LEU A 5 3.49 -0.26 -14.57
CA LEU A 5 2.41 -1.16 -14.18
C LEU A 5 2.91 -2.09 -13.08
N LEU A 6 2.24 -2.06 -11.92
CA LEU A 6 2.63 -2.82 -10.74
C LEU A 6 1.99 -4.22 -10.79
N SER A 7 2.69 -5.21 -11.32
CA SER A 7 2.19 -6.58 -11.49
C SER A 7 1.96 -7.33 -10.16
N ASP A 8 2.58 -6.85 -9.08
CA ASP A 8 2.43 -7.36 -7.72
C ASP A 8 1.22 -6.78 -6.98
N ARG A 9 0.46 -5.87 -7.63
CA ARG A 9 -0.77 -5.29 -7.09
C ARG A 9 -1.99 -5.94 -7.72
N GLY A 10 -3.05 -6.06 -6.91
CA GLY A 10 -4.39 -6.44 -7.31
C GLY A 10 -5.39 -5.36 -6.94
N VAL A 11 -6.61 -5.48 -7.45
CA VAL A 11 -7.70 -4.53 -7.21
C VAL A 11 -8.92 -5.30 -6.72
N LEU A 12 -9.35 -5.02 -5.48
CA LEU A 12 -10.66 -5.48 -4.99
C LEU A 12 -11.67 -4.34 -5.12
N LYS A 13 -12.93 -4.67 -5.37
CA LYS A 13 -14.05 -3.73 -5.36
C LYS A 13 -14.98 -4.05 -4.21
N VAL A 14 -15.41 -3.03 -3.45
CA VAL A 14 -16.41 -3.12 -2.40
C VAL A 14 -17.47 -2.07 -2.66
N ALA A 15 -18.69 -2.48 -2.98
CA ALA A 15 -19.78 -1.58 -3.35
C ALA A 15 -21.11 -1.99 -2.69
N GLY A 16 -22.01 -1.04 -2.49
CA GLY A 16 -23.33 -1.21 -1.89
C GLY A 16 -23.58 -0.17 -0.80
N ASP A 17 -24.84 -0.12 -0.33
CA ASP A 17 -25.30 0.93 0.60
C ASP A 17 -24.49 0.99 1.89
N ASP A 18 -24.08 -0.18 2.39
CA ASP A 18 -23.36 -0.29 3.67
C ASP A 18 -21.83 -0.31 3.49
N ALA A 19 -21.29 -0.22 2.25
CA ALA A 19 -19.86 -0.39 1.98
C ALA A 19 -18.98 0.60 2.76
N ARG A 20 -19.36 1.87 2.82
CA ARG A 20 -18.60 2.93 3.51
C ARG A 20 -18.52 2.70 5.01
N SER A 21 -19.66 2.46 5.67
CA SER A 21 -19.71 2.20 7.11
C SER A 21 -19.04 0.88 7.49
N PHE A 22 -19.22 -0.14 6.67
CA PHE A 22 -18.58 -1.44 6.83
C PHE A 22 -17.05 -1.32 6.79
N LEU A 23 -16.50 -0.70 5.76
CA LEU A 23 -15.04 -0.52 5.65
C LEU A 23 -14.51 0.36 6.78
N HIS A 24 -15.22 1.45 7.12
CA HIS A 24 -14.82 2.31 8.23
C HIS A 24 -14.72 1.55 9.56
N GLY A 25 -15.63 0.64 9.86
CA GLY A 25 -15.59 -0.18 11.08
C GLY A 25 -14.50 -1.28 11.08
N LEU A 26 -13.90 -1.58 9.94
CA LEU A 26 -12.91 -2.65 9.83
C LEU A 26 -11.47 -2.17 9.72
N VAL A 27 -11.21 -1.09 8.94
CA VAL A 27 -9.86 -0.69 8.59
C VAL A 27 -9.34 0.43 9.48
N SER A 28 -8.03 0.58 9.54
CA SER A 28 -7.32 1.54 10.40
C SER A 28 -7.45 3.02 9.97
N ALA A 29 -7.97 3.31 8.75
CA ALA A 29 -8.15 4.69 8.27
C ALA A 29 -9.61 5.14 8.31
N ASP A 30 -9.83 6.46 8.34
CA ASP A 30 -11.16 7.07 8.22
C ASP A 30 -11.68 6.98 6.79
N VAL A 31 -12.71 6.15 6.58
CA VAL A 31 -13.39 5.97 5.30
C VAL A 31 -14.67 6.80 5.22
N LEU A 32 -15.25 7.21 6.35
CA LEU A 32 -16.49 8.03 6.35
C LEU A 32 -16.26 9.37 5.67
N ASN A 33 -15.12 10.00 5.94
CA ASN A 33 -14.75 11.31 5.41
C ASN A 33 -13.86 11.23 4.14
N LEU A 34 -13.78 10.06 3.50
CA LEU A 34 -13.07 9.92 2.22
C LEU A 34 -13.90 10.55 1.09
N SER A 35 -13.30 11.51 0.39
CA SER A 35 -13.92 12.23 -0.73
C SER A 35 -13.52 11.59 -2.08
N ALA A 36 -14.32 11.83 -3.10
CA ALA A 36 -14.02 11.37 -4.46
C ALA A 36 -12.66 11.93 -4.93
N GLY A 37 -11.83 11.05 -5.48
CA GLY A 37 -10.46 11.40 -5.93
C GLY A 37 -9.41 11.40 -4.82
N GLU A 38 -9.80 11.28 -3.54
CA GLU A 38 -8.89 11.04 -2.43
C GLU A 38 -8.66 9.55 -2.20
N ALA A 39 -7.52 9.24 -1.62
CA ALA A 39 -7.17 7.89 -1.21
C ALA A 39 -6.69 7.86 0.24
N ARG A 40 -6.84 6.73 0.91
CA ARG A 40 -6.29 6.48 2.25
C ARG A 40 -5.45 5.21 2.23
N PHE A 41 -4.28 5.28 2.84
CA PHE A 41 -3.51 4.10 3.21
C PHE A 41 -4.09 3.52 4.49
N CYS A 42 -4.24 2.20 4.56
CA CYS A 42 -4.84 1.54 5.73
C CYS A 42 -4.44 0.07 5.83
N ALA A 43 -4.81 -0.54 6.93
CA ALA A 43 -4.72 -1.99 7.13
C ALA A 43 -6.03 -2.56 7.67
N LEU A 44 -6.29 -3.82 7.30
CA LEU A 44 -7.13 -4.72 8.07
C LEU A 44 -6.24 -5.40 9.13
N LEU A 45 -6.65 -5.32 10.39
CA LEU A 45 -5.91 -5.89 11.51
C LEU A 45 -6.61 -7.13 12.08
N SER A 46 -5.84 -7.96 12.77
CA SER A 46 -6.39 -8.96 13.68
C SER A 46 -6.90 -8.29 14.97
N PRO A 47 -7.73 -8.96 15.78
CA PRO A 47 -8.12 -8.46 17.10
C PRO A 47 -6.92 -8.17 18.02
N GLN A 48 -5.77 -8.85 17.79
CA GLN A 48 -4.52 -8.62 18.50
C GLN A 48 -3.70 -7.45 17.93
N GLY A 49 -4.22 -6.70 16.95
CA GLY A 49 -3.58 -5.53 16.34
C GLY A 49 -2.49 -5.85 15.31
N LYS A 50 -2.37 -7.11 14.85
CA LYS A 50 -1.41 -7.50 13.81
C LYS A 50 -1.95 -7.20 12.42
N ILE A 51 -1.10 -6.76 11.49
CA ILE A 51 -1.47 -6.47 10.10
C ILE A 51 -1.82 -7.78 9.38
N ILE A 52 -3.08 -7.91 8.95
CA ILE A 52 -3.53 -9.01 8.08
C ILE A 52 -3.25 -8.68 6.62
N ALA A 53 -3.54 -7.45 6.22
CA ALA A 53 -3.24 -6.88 4.91
C ALA A 53 -3.17 -5.36 5.03
N ASP A 54 -2.27 -4.74 4.27
CA ASP A 54 -2.22 -3.29 4.05
C ASP A 54 -2.60 -2.97 2.60
N PHE A 55 -3.29 -1.86 2.39
CA PHE A 55 -3.78 -1.46 1.07
C PHE A 55 -4.12 0.02 1.02
N ILE A 56 -4.34 0.51 -0.20
CA ILE A 56 -4.86 1.86 -0.43
C ILE A 56 -6.32 1.73 -0.83
N ILE A 57 -7.18 2.50 -0.17
CA ILE A 57 -8.60 2.60 -0.49
C ILE A 57 -8.89 3.92 -1.19
N VAL A 58 -9.65 3.87 -2.27
CA VAL A 58 -10.10 5.03 -3.05
C VAL A 58 -11.56 4.86 -3.43
N GLU A 59 -12.31 5.96 -3.45
CA GLU A 59 -13.71 5.95 -3.87
C GLU A 59 -13.82 5.69 -5.37
N ALA A 60 -14.62 4.70 -5.76
CA ALA A 60 -14.91 4.38 -7.15
C ALA A 60 -15.85 5.43 -7.75
N PRO A 61 -15.59 5.91 -8.99
CA PRO A 61 -16.49 6.81 -9.68
C PRO A 61 -17.89 6.19 -9.87
N ALA A 62 -18.92 7.03 -9.92
CA ALA A 62 -20.30 6.57 -10.10
C ALA A 62 -20.51 5.76 -11.40
N GLN A 63 -19.80 6.11 -12.49
CA GLN A 63 -19.81 5.36 -13.74
C GLN A 63 -19.25 3.94 -13.61
N ASP A 64 -18.41 3.69 -12.62
CA ASP A 64 -17.83 2.37 -12.31
C ASP A 64 -18.65 1.65 -11.24
N GLY A 65 -19.90 2.08 -11.01
CA GLY A 65 -20.86 1.51 -10.05
C GLY A 65 -20.64 1.95 -8.61
N GLY A 66 -19.86 3.01 -8.37
CA GLY A 66 -19.62 3.58 -7.04
C GLY A 66 -18.92 2.62 -6.08
N GLY A 67 -18.99 2.93 -4.78
CA GLY A 67 -18.29 2.17 -3.75
C GLY A 67 -16.81 2.47 -3.69
N PHE A 68 -15.97 1.46 -3.44
CA PHE A 68 -14.53 1.64 -3.22
C PHE A 68 -13.72 0.61 -4.01
N PHE A 69 -12.59 1.06 -4.54
CA PHE A 69 -11.51 0.17 -4.97
C PHE A 69 -10.44 0.10 -3.88
N LEU A 70 -9.91 -1.10 -3.69
CA LEU A 70 -8.80 -1.39 -2.80
C LEU A 70 -7.61 -1.84 -3.64
N ASP A 71 -6.58 -1.00 -3.72
CA ASP A 71 -5.28 -1.35 -4.31
C ASP A 71 -4.50 -2.16 -3.27
N VAL A 72 -4.39 -3.45 -3.47
CA VAL A 72 -3.87 -4.44 -2.50
C VAL A 72 -2.64 -5.17 -3.04
N PRO A 73 -1.74 -5.68 -2.20
CA PRO A 73 -0.76 -6.65 -2.67
C PRO A 73 -1.47 -7.91 -3.21
N ARG A 74 -1.16 -8.31 -4.45
CA ARG A 74 -1.86 -9.41 -5.14
C ARG A 74 -1.83 -10.71 -4.36
N ALA A 75 -0.73 -10.97 -3.66
CA ALA A 75 -0.57 -12.16 -2.84
C ALA A 75 -1.58 -12.28 -1.68
N VAL A 76 -2.13 -11.17 -1.20
CA VAL A 76 -3.13 -11.14 -0.10
C VAL A 76 -4.53 -10.75 -0.57
N ALA A 77 -4.74 -10.51 -1.88
CA ALA A 77 -6.05 -10.10 -2.41
C ALA A 77 -7.14 -11.12 -2.07
N LYS A 78 -6.94 -12.40 -2.40
CA LYS A 78 -7.93 -13.44 -2.10
C LYS A 78 -8.13 -13.65 -0.60
N PRO A 79 -7.11 -13.82 0.25
CA PRO A 79 -7.29 -13.89 1.71
C PRO A 79 -8.03 -12.69 2.30
N LEU A 80 -7.76 -11.47 1.80
CA LEU A 80 -8.47 -10.27 2.23
C LEU A 80 -9.95 -10.33 1.80
N LEU A 81 -10.23 -10.68 0.54
CA LEU A 81 -11.60 -10.82 0.04
C LEU A 81 -12.41 -11.85 0.85
N ASP A 82 -11.80 -12.99 1.17
CA ASP A 82 -12.45 -14.03 1.98
C ASP A 82 -12.79 -13.49 3.38
N LYS A 83 -11.91 -12.69 4.00
CA LYS A 83 -12.18 -12.02 5.28
C LYS A 83 -13.26 -10.95 5.18
N LEU A 84 -13.27 -10.12 4.15
CA LEU A 84 -14.32 -9.13 3.93
C LEU A 84 -15.68 -9.82 3.78
N ASN A 85 -15.74 -10.92 3.03
CA ASN A 85 -16.95 -11.71 2.87
C ASN A 85 -17.39 -12.40 4.18
N LEU A 86 -16.46 -12.80 5.04
CA LEU A 86 -16.78 -13.34 6.36
C LEU A 86 -17.37 -12.25 7.28
N TYR A 87 -16.79 -11.05 7.27
CA TYR A 87 -17.22 -9.97 8.16
C TYR A 87 -18.49 -9.24 7.71
N LYS A 88 -18.85 -9.27 6.42
CA LYS A 88 -20.02 -8.53 5.90
C LYS A 88 -21.35 -8.99 6.49
N LEU A 89 -21.45 -10.25 6.92
CA LEU A 89 -22.65 -10.85 7.52
C LEU A 89 -23.95 -10.47 6.77
N ARG A 90 -24.74 -9.53 7.33
CA ARG A 90 -26.02 -9.03 6.77
C ARG A 90 -25.88 -7.68 6.08
N SER A 91 -24.67 -7.11 5.95
CA SER A 91 -24.45 -5.82 5.29
C SER A 91 -24.79 -5.90 3.80
N ARG A 92 -25.47 -4.88 3.30
CA ARG A 92 -25.89 -4.75 1.89
C ARG A 92 -24.73 -4.24 1.06
N LEU A 93 -23.78 -5.13 0.80
CA LEU A 93 -22.62 -4.85 -0.02
C LEU A 93 -22.17 -6.09 -0.79
N LEU A 94 -21.46 -5.87 -1.88
CA LEU A 94 -20.72 -6.86 -2.65
C LEU A 94 -19.22 -6.55 -2.53
N ALA A 95 -18.42 -7.59 -2.29
CA ALA A 95 -16.96 -7.52 -2.37
C ALA A 95 -16.49 -8.54 -3.42
N GLU A 96 -15.69 -8.10 -4.38
CA GLU A 96 -15.24 -8.92 -5.51
C GLU A 96 -13.78 -8.64 -5.87
N ASP A 97 -13.11 -9.61 -6.49
CA ASP A 97 -11.76 -9.46 -7.02
C ASP A 97 -11.83 -9.03 -8.49
N SER A 98 -11.39 -7.81 -8.77
CA SER A 98 -11.33 -7.23 -10.11
C SER A 98 -9.91 -7.29 -10.71
N SER A 99 -8.97 -8.01 -10.09
CA SER A 99 -7.54 -8.04 -10.46
C SER A 99 -7.27 -8.64 -11.84
N ASP A 100 -8.21 -9.38 -12.41
CA ASP A 100 -8.06 -9.94 -13.76
C ASP A 100 -8.37 -8.90 -14.86
N THR A 101 -9.16 -7.88 -14.54
CA THR A 101 -9.56 -6.82 -15.47
C THR A 101 -8.92 -5.47 -15.17
N LEU A 102 -8.52 -5.23 -13.93
CA LEU A 102 -7.92 -3.99 -13.46
C LEU A 102 -6.54 -4.23 -12.87
N GLY A 103 -5.66 -3.26 -13.08
CA GLY A 103 -4.32 -3.21 -12.50
C GLY A 103 -4.03 -1.82 -11.95
N VAL A 104 -2.86 -1.67 -11.33
CA VAL A 104 -2.39 -0.42 -10.74
C VAL A 104 -1.17 0.07 -11.50
N LEU A 105 -1.26 1.29 -12.04
CA LEU A 105 -0.14 2.03 -12.60
C LEU A 105 0.36 3.03 -11.54
N ALA A 106 1.66 3.05 -11.27
CA ALA A 106 2.29 4.12 -10.50
C ALA A 106 3.01 5.08 -11.44
N ALA A 107 3.00 6.40 -11.13
CA ALA A 107 3.77 7.39 -11.87
C ALA A 107 4.42 8.39 -10.91
N TRP A 108 5.71 8.69 -11.11
CA TRP A 108 6.56 9.46 -10.20
C TRP A 108 7.61 10.30 -10.94
N ASP A 109 8.40 11.11 -10.22
CA ASP A 109 9.42 12.00 -10.76
C ASP A 109 8.86 13.01 -11.76
N GLY A 110 7.76 13.70 -11.39
CA GLY A 110 7.17 14.76 -12.21
C GLY A 110 5.72 15.05 -11.85
N ALA A 111 5.16 16.07 -12.47
CA ALA A 111 3.74 16.41 -12.37
C ALA A 111 2.98 15.81 -13.58
N PRO A 112 1.77 15.27 -13.38
CA PRO A 112 0.98 14.73 -14.47
C PRO A 112 0.52 15.85 -15.41
N ALA A 113 0.56 15.60 -16.73
CA ALA A 113 0.06 16.54 -17.73
C ALA A 113 -1.48 16.61 -17.70
N THR A 114 -2.14 15.47 -17.54
CA THR A 114 -3.61 15.35 -17.44
C THR A 114 -3.98 14.19 -16.52
N ALA A 115 -5.19 14.21 -15.97
CA ALA A 115 -5.73 13.05 -15.28
C ALA A 115 -6.08 11.94 -16.31
N PHE A 116 -5.83 10.69 -15.97
CA PHE A 116 -6.18 9.54 -16.78
C PHE A 116 -6.83 8.48 -15.88
N ALA A 117 -8.01 8.00 -16.27
CA ALA A 117 -8.78 7.01 -15.51
C ALA A 117 -9.01 7.44 -14.05
N LEU A 118 -9.19 6.49 -13.15
CA LEU A 118 -9.22 6.73 -11.71
C LEU A 118 -7.79 6.88 -11.21
N SER A 119 -7.31 8.11 -11.14
CA SER A 119 -5.99 8.45 -10.61
C SER A 119 -6.10 9.21 -9.29
N TYR A 120 -5.16 8.93 -8.38
CA TYR A 120 -5.09 9.52 -7.04
C TYR A 120 -3.63 9.68 -6.61
N ALA A 121 -3.34 10.68 -5.77
CA ALA A 121 -2.03 10.81 -5.14
C ALA A 121 -1.77 9.62 -4.21
N ASP A 122 -0.55 9.07 -4.20
CA ASP A 122 -0.19 8.03 -3.23
C ASP A 122 -0.26 8.64 -1.81
N PRO A 123 -1.17 8.14 -0.93
CA PRO A 123 -1.44 8.79 0.34
C PRO A 123 -0.31 8.61 1.37
N ARG A 124 0.66 7.73 1.12
CA ARG A 124 1.74 7.42 2.05
C ARG A 124 2.83 8.49 2.07
N LEU A 125 3.20 8.99 0.88
CA LEU A 125 4.23 10.02 0.75
C LEU A 125 4.10 10.73 -0.60
N PRO A 126 4.09 12.08 -0.66
CA PRO A 126 3.99 12.81 -1.94
C PRO A 126 5.05 12.44 -2.97
N ALA A 127 6.27 12.09 -2.54
CA ALA A 127 7.36 11.68 -3.41
C ALA A 127 7.11 10.33 -4.13
N LEU A 128 6.15 9.51 -3.69
CA LEU A 128 5.70 8.32 -4.41
C LEU A 128 4.89 8.66 -5.67
N GLY A 129 4.44 9.91 -5.80
CA GLY A 129 3.71 10.40 -6.95
C GLY A 129 2.23 10.02 -6.94
N LEU A 130 1.72 9.57 -8.07
CA LEU A 130 0.32 9.17 -8.23
C LEU A 130 0.19 7.69 -8.57
N ARG A 131 -1.03 7.18 -8.35
CA ARG A 131 -1.48 5.87 -8.80
C ARG A 131 -2.71 6.02 -9.68
N ALA A 132 -2.90 5.06 -10.59
CA ALA A 132 -4.12 4.97 -11.38
C ALA A 132 -4.60 3.51 -11.44
N ILE A 133 -5.90 3.31 -11.28
CA ILE A 133 -6.56 2.01 -11.49
C ILE A 133 -7.12 1.99 -12.92
N LEU A 134 -6.71 1.01 -13.71
CA LEU A 134 -7.03 0.92 -15.13
C LEU A 134 -6.85 -0.51 -15.65
N PRO A 135 -7.45 -0.86 -16.80
CA PRO A 135 -7.13 -2.12 -17.48
C PRO A 135 -5.63 -2.18 -17.85
N PRO A 136 -4.92 -3.29 -17.56
CA PRO A 136 -3.47 -3.39 -17.78
C PRO A 136 -3.01 -3.09 -19.21
N ASN A 137 -3.83 -3.43 -20.22
CA ASN A 137 -3.54 -3.14 -21.62
C ASN A 137 -3.58 -1.64 -21.98
N ARG A 138 -4.09 -0.77 -21.07
CA ARG A 138 -4.12 0.69 -21.24
C ARG A 138 -2.93 1.39 -20.57
N ALA A 139 -1.99 0.63 -19.99
CA ALA A 139 -0.86 1.22 -19.25
C ALA A 139 0.02 2.14 -20.12
N ALA A 140 0.26 1.77 -21.39
CA ALA A 140 1.05 2.60 -22.31
C ALA A 140 0.34 3.91 -22.68
N ASP A 141 -0.97 3.84 -22.97
CA ASP A 141 -1.78 5.04 -23.25
C ASP A 141 -1.85 5.97 -22.05
N ALA A 142 -2.02 5.39 -20.85
CA ALA A 142 -2.05 6.13 -19.60
C ALA A 142 -0.72 6.83 -19.33
N ALA A 143 0.41 6.14 -19.49
CA ALA A 143 1.74 6.74 -19.32
C ALA A 143 1.93 7.90 -20.30
N ALA A 144 1.56 7.73 -21.59
CA ALA A 144 1.64 8.79 -22.58
C ALA A 144 0.76 10.01 -22.22
N ALA A 145 -0.49 9.79 -21.80
CA ALA A 145 -1.40 10.86 -21.38
C ALA A 145 -0.89 11.63 -20.16
N LEU A 146 -0.22 10.95 -19.24
CA LEU A 146 0.44 11.56 -18.08
C LEU A 146 1.75 12.30 -18.43
N GLY A 147 2.26 12.16 -19.67
CA GLY A 147 3.58 12.67 -20.07
C GLY A 147 4.73 11.88 -19.43
N ALA A 148 4.51 10.60 -19.13
CA ALA A 148 5.47 9.71 -18.49
C ALA A 148 6.04 8.68 -19.47
N VAL A 149 7.27 8.25 -19.21
CA VAL A 149 7.89 7.09 -19.87
C VAL A 149 7.50 5.83 -19.11
N LEU A 150 6.90 4.85 -19.82
CA LEU A 150 6.60 3.55 -19.24
C LEU A 150 7.90 2.77 -19.03
N VAL A 151 8.15 2.33 -17.82
CA VAL A 151 9.36 1.60 -17.40
C VAL A 151 8.98 0.30 -16.69
N ASP A 152 9.98 -0.55 -16.41
CA ASP A 152 9.78 -1.79 -15.66
C ASP A 152 9.41 -1.50 -14.19
N ALA A 153 8.56 -2.37 -13.60
CA ALA A 153 8.12 -2.24 -12.20
C ALA A 153 9.28 -2.23 -11.19
N SER A 154 10.44 -2.80 -11.53
CA SER A 154 11.64 -2.75 -10.69
C SER A 154 12.19 -1.34 -10.50
N GLU A 155 11.90 -0.40 -11.40
CA GLU A 155 12.26 1.01 -11.25
C GLU A 155 11.43 1.67 -10.15
N TYR A 156 10.11 1.37 -10.09
CA TYR A 156 9.25 1.82 -9.00
C TYR A 156 9.66 1.18 -7.66
N GLU A 157 9.97 -0.11 -7.67
CA GLU A 157 10.47 -0.79 -6.47
C GLU A 157 11.76 -0.14 -5.94
N SER A 158 12.69 0.21 -6.83
CA SER A 158 13.92 0.92 -6.47
C SER A 158 13.64 2.32 -5.90
N HIS A 159 12.65 3.02 -6.46
CA HIS A 159 12.20 4.32 -5.99
C HIS A 159 11.59 4.23 -4.58
N ARG A 160 10.66 3.29 -4.37
CA ARG A 160 10.03 3.01 -3.07
C ARG A 160 11.07 2.72 -1.98
N ILE A 161 12.03 1.83 -2.28
CA ILE A 161 13.11 1.47 -1.34
C ILE A 161 13.97 2.70 -1.01
N ALA A 162 14.28 3.54 -2.01
CA ALA A 162 15.06 4.75 -1.79
C ALA A 162 14.36 5.76 -0.86
N LEU A 163 13.02 5.75 -0.86
CA LEU A 163 12.18 6.55 0.02
C LEU A 163 11.93 5.90 1.39
N GLY A 164 12.40 4.67 1.61
CA GLY A 164 12.23 3.96 2.87
C GLY A 164 10.80 3.47 3.14
N ILE A 165 9.96 3.32 2.10
CA ILE A 165 8.57 2.90 2.28
C ILE A 165 8.50 1.37 2.39
N PRO A 166 7.97 0.79 3.49
CA PRO A 166 7.84 -0.65 3.65
C PRO A 166 6.84 -1.28 2.66
N HIS A 167 7.07 -2.55 2.32
CA HIS A 167 6.22 -3.36 1.47
C HIS A 167 5.83 -4.65 2.21
N GLY A 168 4.54 -4.78 2.52
CA GLY A 168 4.00 -5.94 3.25
C GLY A 168 4.22 -7.26 2.52
N GLY A 169 4.54 -8.30 3.28
CA GLY A 169 4.90 -9.61 2.74
C GLY A 169 6.34 -9.71 2.23
N VAL A 170 7.07 -8.59 2.25
CA VAL A 170 8.46 -8.49 1.77
C VAL A 170 9.38 -7.90 2.83
N ASP A 171 9.07 -6.71 3.32
CA ASP A 171 9.86 -5.99 4.32
C ASP A 171 9.33 -6.22 5.75
N PHE A 172 8.13 -6.78 5.88
CA PHE A 172 7.56 -7.28 7.12
C PHE A 172 6.56 -8.42 6.82
N HIS A 173 6.27 -9.26 7.82
CA HIS A 173 5.36 -10.40 7.65
C HIS A 173 3.94 -10.05 8.09
N TYR A 174 2.95 -10.36 7.24
CA TYR A 174 1.54 -10.32 7.62
C TYR A 174 1.24 -11.33 8.71
N GLY A 175 0.35 -10.96 9.63
CA GLY A 175 0.01 -11.76 10.81
C GLY A 175 1.00 -11.64 11.97
N ASP A 176 2.17 -11.01 11.75
CA ASP A 176 3.23 -10.86 12.76
C ASP A 176 3.50 -9.40 13.12
N ALA A 177 3.65 -8.51 12.13
CA ALA A 177 3.99 -7.11 12.35
C ALA A 177 2.80 -6.29 12.89
N PHE A 178 3.08 -5.32 13.76
CA PHE A 178 2.17 -4.26 14.15
C PHE A 178 2.27 -3.05 13.19
N PRO A 179 1.24 -2.20 13.09
CA PRO A 179 1.28 -1.01 12.23
C PRO A 179 2.49 -0.10 12.46
N HIS A 180 2.87 0.14 13.71
CA HIS A 180 4.05 0.95 14.06
C HIS A 180 5.37 0.32 13.59
N GLU A 181 5.47 -1.01 13.56
CA GLU A 181 6.67 -1.71 13.09
C GLU A 181 6.84 -1.61 11.57
N ALA A 182 5.74 -1.38 10.85
CA ALA A 182 5.69 -1.14 9.41
C ALA A 182 5.57 0.37 9.07
N ASP A 183 5.86 1.26 10.02
CA ASP A 183 5.82 2.71 9.89
C ASP A 183 4.47 3.29 9.43
N MET A 184 3.36 2.56 9.62
CA MET A 184 2.04 2.99 9.18
C MET A 184 1.53 4.22 9.94
N ASP A 185 1.96 4.43 11.18
CA ASP A 185 1.72 5.64 11.97
C ASP A 185 2.33 6.89 11.31
N GLN A 186 3.52 6.76 10.71
CA GLN A 186 4.23 7.84 10.02
C GLN A 186 3.75 8.04 8.57
N LEU A 187 3.22 6.99 7.95
CA LEU A 187 2.77 6.96 6.56
C LEU A 187 1.25 7.20 6.41
N GLY A 188 0.58 7.67 7.46
CA GLY A 188 -0.86 7.94 7.45
C GLY A 188 -1.73 6.68 7.31
N GLY A 189 -1.19 5.51 7.65
CA GLY A 189 -1.89 4.22 7.57
C GLY A 189 -2.77 3.90 8.77
N VAL A 190 -2.73 4.74 9.81
CA VAL A 190 -3.57 4.65 11.01
C VAL A 190 -4.14 6.01 11.34
N ASP A 191 -5.45 6.09 11.47
CA ASP A 191 -6.13 7.27 12.01
C ASP A 191 -6.42 7.03 13.49
N PHE A 192 -5.73 7.76 14.35
CA PHE A 192 -5.88 7.66 15.81
C PHE A 192 -7.09 8.44 16.36
N THR A 193 -7.75 9.24 15.52
CA THR A 193 -8.90 10.08 15.88
C THR A 193 -10.24 9.52 15.41
N LYS A 194 -10.23 8.58 14.48
CA LYS A 194 -11.44 7.91 14.02
C LYS A 194 -12.10 7.04 15.10
N GLY A 195 -13.35 6.65 14.87
CA GLY A 195 -14.08 5.69 15.71
C GLY A 195 -13.46 4.28 15.74
N CYS A 196 -14.17 3.34 16.36
CA CYS A 196 -13.68 1.98 16.58
C CYS A 196 -13.44 1.21 15.28
N TYR A 197 -12.39 0.39 15.29
CA TYR A 197 -12.07 -0.60 14.25
C TYR A 197 -11.40 -1.83 14.86
N VAL A 198 -11.32 -2.92 14.10
CA VAL A 198 -10.73 -4.18 14.58
C VAL A 198 -9.25 -4.00 14.92
N GLY A 199 -8.84 -4.40 16.13
CA GLY A 199 -7.44 -4.33 16.60
C GLY A 199 -6.99 -2.97 17.15
N GLN A 200 -7.86 -1.96 17.17
CA GLN A 200 -7.56 -0.60 17.59
C GLN A 200 -6.96 -0.53 19.00
N GLU A 201 -7.46 -1.31 19.96
CA GLU A 201 -7.03 -1.22 21.36
C GLU A 201 -5.51 -1.39 21.51
N VAL A 202 -4.94 -2.38 20.83
CA VAL A 202 -3.50 -2.65 20.90
C VAL A 202 -2.71 -1.53 20.21
N VAL A 203 -3.17 -1.07 19.03
CA VAL A 203 -2.54 -0.01 18.24
C VAL A 203 -2.52 1.31 19.01
N SER A 204 -3.66 1.72 19.60
CA SER A 204 -3.74 2.93 20.42
C SER A 204 -2.86 2.85 21.67
N ARG A 205 -2.76 1.66 22.29
CA ARG A 205 -1.86 1.46 23.44
C ARG A 205 -0.39 1.61 23.04
N MET A 206 0.00 1.12 21.87
CA MET A 206 1.36 1.28 21.36
C MET A 206 1.68 2.75 21.09
N GLU A 207 0.77 3.49 20.49
CA GLU A 207 0.90 4.94 20.27
C GLU A 207 1.11 5.71 21.57
N HIS A 208 0.21 5.56 22.54
CA HIS A 208 0.28 6.27 23.83
C HIS A 208 1.51 5.92 24.68
N ARG A 209 2.03 4.71 24.54
CA ARG A 209 3.22 4.28 25.30
C ARG A 209 4.53 4.54 24.59
N GLY A 210 4.50 4.99 23.32
CA GLY A 210 5.70 5.14 22.49
C GLY A 210 6.50 3.83 22.36
N SER A 211 5.81 2.68 22.34
CA SER A 211 6.43 1.37 22.60
C SER A 211 6.70 0.52 21.35
N ALA A 212 6.80 1.12 20.18
CA ALA A 212 7.32 0.39 19.01
C ALA A 212 8.79 -0.01 19.28
N ARG A 213 9.00 -1.30 19.57
CA ARG A 213 10.35 -1.84 19.88
C ARG A 213 11.21 -2.01 18.65
N THR A 214 10.58 -2.17 17.50
CA THR A 214 11.20 -2.36 16.19
C THR A 214 10.51 -1.48 15.17
N ARG A 215 11.25 -1.07 14.12
CA ARG A 215 10.72 -0.34 12.97
C ARG A 215 11.44 -0.77 11.70
N THR A 216 10.77 -0.65 10.58
CA THR A 216 11.40 -0.81 9.27
C THR A 216 12.20 0.46 8.98
N VAL A 217 13.51 0.32 8.75
CA VAL A 217 14.39 1.45 8.49
C VAL A 217 15.25 1.21 7.24
N PRO A 218 15.53 2.24 6.42
CA PRO A 218 16.45 2.12 5.31
C PRO A 218 17.88 1.92 5.82
N VAL A 219 18.59 0.94 5.27
CA VAL A 219 19.98 0.64 5.61
C VAL A 219 20.86 0.88 4.39
N ARG A 220 21.97 1.61 4.57
CA ARG A 220 23.03 1.75 3.57
C ARG A 220 24.14 0.75 3.87
N TYR A 221 24.74 0.20 2.83
CA TYR A 221 25.85 -0.74 2.94
C TYR A 221 26.85 -0.48 1.81
N ASP A 222 28.11 -0.79 2.08
CA ASP A 222 29.18 -0.76 1.09
C ASP A 222 29.42 -2.17 0.53
N GLY A 223 29.76 -2.25 -0.77
CA GLY A 223 30.06 -3.51 -1.44
C GLY A 223 28.83 -4.30 -1.89
N ALA A 224 28.94 -5.62 -1.89
CA ALA A 224 27.87 -6.51 -2.35
C ALA A 224 26.65 -6.47 -1.40
N ALA A 225 25.43 -6.45 -1.99
CA ALA A 225 24.22 -6.43 -1.21
C ALA A 225 24.10 -7.70 -0.34
N PRO A 226 23.83 -7.55 0.96
CA PRO A 226 23.63 -8.71 1.82
C PRO A 226 22.38 -9.51 1.38
N PRO A 227 22.33 -10.83 1.63
CA PRO A 227 21.15 -11.64 1.33
C PRO A 227 19.93 -11.18 2.13
N ALA A 228 18.72 -11.42 1.61
CA ALA A 228 17.51 -11.25 2.39
C ALA A 228 17.57 -12.12 3.65
N GLY A 229 17.13 -11.58 4.80
CA GLY A 229 17.24 -12.24 6.10
C GLY A 229 18.63 -12.10 6.76
N ALA A 230 19.59 -11.43 6.13
CA ALA A 230 20.89 -11.19 6.74
C ALA A 230 20.74 -10.49 8.10
N VAL A 231 21.40 -11.03 9.12
CA VAL A 231 21.39 -10.50 10.48
C VAL A 231 22.20 -9.21 10.52
N ILE A 232 21.62 -8.17 11.12
CA ILE A 232 22.28 -6.88 11.35
C ILE A 232 22.77 -6.85 12.80
N MET A 233 24.08 -6.67 12.98
CA MET A 233 24.73 -6.68 14.28
C MET A 233 25.28 -5.30 14.65
N ALA A 234 25.17 -4.91 15.91
CA ALA A 234 25.86 -3.75 16.47
C ALA A 234 26.42 -4.11 17.85
N GLY A 235 27.71 -3.86 18.09
CA GLY A 235 28.36 -4.14 19.37
C GLY A 235 28.23 -5.60 19.82
N GLY A 236 28.26 -6.57 18.90
CA GLY A 236 28.09 -7.99 19.18
C GLY A 236 26.63 -8.44 19.46
N ARG A 237 25.66 -7.53 19.37
CA ARG A 237 24.25 -7.81 19.59
C ARG A 237 23.46 -7.72 18.28
N GLN A 238 22.55 -8.66 18.05
CA GLN A 238 21.61 -8.54 16.94
C GLN A 238 20.63 -7.39 17.19
N ILE A 239 20.54 -6.47 16.22
CA ILE A 239 19.66 -5.31 16.23
C ILE A 239 18.57 -5.36 15.17
N GLY A 240 18.66 -6.29 14.21
CA GLY A 240 17.67 -6.42 13.14
C GLY A 240 18.05 -7.49 12.12
N SER A 241 17.26 -7.54 11.05
CA SER A 241 17.53 -8.35 9.87
C SER A 241 17.20 -7.56 8.60
N GLY A 242 17.95 -7.79 7.53
CA GLY A 242 17.74 -7.14 6.23
C GLY A 242 16.68 -7.88 5.42
N PHE A 243 15.75 -7.16 4.78
CA PHE A 243 14.68 -7.77 4.00
C PHE A 243 14.90 -7.65 2.49
N ARG A 244 15.07 -6.44 1.92
CA ARG A 244 15.24 -6.25 0.48
C ARG A 244 16.42 -5.37 0.09
N ARG A 245 16.81 -5.50 -1.18
CA ARG A 245 17.94 -4.80 -1.80
C ARG A 245 17.44 -3.82 -2.85
N ARG A 246 18.03 -2.62 -2.90
CA ARG A 246 18.04 -1.82 -4.13
C ARG A 246 18.99 -2.52 -5.14
N ARG A 247 18.54 -2.78 -6.38
CA ARG A 247 19.47 -3.15 -7.45
C ARG A 247 20.49 -2.01 -7.62
N PRO A 248 21.79 -2.28 -7.63
CA PRO A 248 22.75 -1.24 -7.95
C PRO A 248 22.39 -0.68 -9.34
N ARG A 249 22.33 0.63 -9.48
CA ARG A 249 22.31 1.26 -10.80
C ARG A 249 23.53 0.73 -11.55
N ALA A 250 23.32 0.14 -12.73
CA ALA A 250 24.44 -0.09 -13.64
C ALA A 250 25.18 1.23 -13.79
N PRO A 251 26.54 1.24 -13.72
CA PRO A 251 27.29 2.46 -13.97
C PRO A 251 26.85 2.98 -15.34
N ALA A 252 26.50 4.27 -15.41
CA ALA A 252 26.25 4.91 -16.68
C ALA A 252 27.52 4.71 -17.52
N VAL A 253 27.42 3.95 -18.60
CA VAL A 253 28.48 3.89 -19.61
C VAL A 253 28.48 5.30 -20.19
N ALA A 254 29.54 6.08 -19.85
CA ALA A 254 29.78 7.36 -20.48
C ALA A 254 30.04 7.11 -21.98
N PRO A 255 29.53 8.00 -22.87
CA PRO A 255 29.77 7.89 -24.30
C PRO A 255 31.23 8.06 -24.68
#